data_00e13efeffbb289d9ef5d4065673e012
#
_entry.id   00e13efeffbb289d9ef5d4065673e012
#
_cell.length_a   1.000
_cell.length_b   1.000
_cell.length_c   1.000
_cell.angle_alpha   90.00
_cell.angle_beta   90.00
_cell.angle_gamma   90.00
#
_symmetry.space_group_name_H-M   'P 1'
#
loop_
_entity.id
_entity.type
_entity.pdbx_description
1 polymer ?
#
loop_
_entity_poly.entity_id
_entity_poly.type
_entity_poly.pdbx_seq_one_letter_code
_entity_poly.pdbx_strand_id
1 'polypeptide(L)'
;MTFDALLSALCRHLYLPPHYRHADGLDIPAGPFTLHIRQQERLVTLFIPLGDIQATSLANMADWPILQLSNTDERTTLLWAREWLDKLNQDIMVDLISRMLHQAQALMLDSQPSTTLSDNRHSAALHG
;
A
#
# COMPACT_ATOMS: atom_id res chain seq x y z
N MET A 1 2.52 -0.27 23.76
CA MET A 1 1.66 0.70 23.04
C MET A 1 0.40 -0.01 22.58
N THR A 2 -0.74 0.61 22.74
CA THR A 2 -2.00 0.08 22.20
C THR A 2 -2.14 0.47 20.73
N PHE A 3 -3.00 -0.26 20.04
CA PHE A 3 -3.32 0.09 18.64
C PHE A 3 -3.92 1.49 18.55
N ASP A 4 -4.81 1.81 19.48
CA ASP A 4 -5.42 3.14 19.55
C ASP A 4 -4.38 4.25 19.71
N ALA A 5 -3.42 4.06 20.60
CA ALA A 5 -2.34 5.04 20.81
C ALA A 5 -1.45 5.17 19.57
N LEU A 6 -1.18 4.04 18.90
CA LEU A 6 -0.39 4.04 17.66
C LEU A 6 -1.09 4.84 16.57
N LEU A 7 -2.39 4.61 16.36
CA LEU A 7 -3.14 5.34 15.36
C LEU A 7 -3.25 6.82 15.70
N SER A 8 -3.42 7.15 16.97
CA SER A 8 -3.47 8.55 17.41
C SER A 8 -2.14 9.26 17.14
N ALA A 9 -1.03 8.59 17.39
CA ALA A 9 0.29 9.14 17.11
C ALA A 9 0.49 9.38 15.61
N LEU A 10 0.04 8.45 14.78
CA LEU A 10 0.11 8.59 13.32
C LEU A 10 -0.73 9.77 12.84
N CYS A 11 -1.96 9.89 13.32
CA CYS A 11 -2.85 10.97 12.90
C CYS A 11 -2.25 12.34 13.24
N ARG A 12 -1.64 12.46 14.41
CA ARG A 12 -0.98 13.72 14.79
C ARG A 12 0.25 14.00 13.94
N HIS A 13 1.07 12.99 13.74
CA HIS A 13 2.33 13.17 13.00
C HIS A 13 2.09 13.52 11.54
N LEU A 14 1.11 12.89 10.91
CA LEU A 14 0.80 13.06 9.50
C LEU A 14 -0.28 14.11 9.24
N TYR A 15 -0.77 14.76 10.28
CA TYR A 15 -1.83 15.79 10.18
C TYR A 15 -3.07 15.26 9.46
N LEU A 16 -3.49 14.03 9.79
CA LEU A 16 -4.62 13.40 9.13
C LEU A 16 -5.94 13.92 9.70
N PRO A 17 -6.97 14.11 8.86
CA PRO A 17 -8.29 14.48 9.32
C PRO A 17 -8.87 13.40 10.26
N PRO A 18 -9.62 13.80 11.31
CA PRO A 18 -10.16 12.83 12.26
C PRO A 18 -11.10 11.79 11.64
N HIS A 19 -11.78 12.13 10.54
CA HIS A 19 -12.74 11.22 9.92
C HIS A 19 -12.06 10.06 9.16
N TYR A 20 -10.74 10.09 8.99
CA TYR A 20 -10.02 8.94 8.43
C TYR A 20 -10.00 7.78 9.44
N ARG A 21 -10.21 8.08 10.71
CA ARG A 21 -10.20 7.10 11.77
C ARG A 21 -11.62 6.61 12.05
N HIS A 22 -11.76 5.28 12.27
CA HIS A 22 -13.05 4.67 12.58
C HIS A 22 -12.84 3.48 13.52
N ALA A 23 -13.93 2.78 13.85
CA ALA A 23 -13.89 1.71 14.84
C ALA A 23 -12.94 0.58 14.45
N ASP A 24 -12.78 0.30 13.14
CA ASP A 24 -11.97 -0.81 12.67
C ASP A 24 -10.52 -0.45 12.39
N GLY A 25 -10.19 0.84 12.37
CA GLY A 25 -8.81 1.26 12.14
C GLY A 25 -8.69 2.64 11.50
N LEU A 26 -7.84 2.74 10.51
CA LEU A 26 -7.51 4.00 9.85
C LEU A 26 -7.46 3.77 8.34
N ASP A 27 -8.07 4.69 7.58
CA ASP A 27 -8.00 4.67 6.12
C ASP A 27 -7.38 5.96 5.63
N ILE A 28 -6.27 5.85 4.90
CA ILE A 28 -5.51 7.01 4.45
C ILE A 28 -5.61 7.10 2.93
N PRO A 29 -6.39 8.05 2.38
CA PRO A 29 -6.38 8.29 0.95
C PRO A 29 -5.04 8.90 0.52
N ALA A 30 -4.48 8.40 -0.58
CA ALA A 30 -3.20 8.87 -1.09
C ALA A 30 -3.21 8.74 -2.62
N GLY A 31 -3.57 9.82 -3.31
CA GLY A 31 -3.71 9.80 -4.76
C GLY A 31 -4.75 8.79 -5.21
N PRO A 32 -4.41 7.88 -6.12
CA PRO A 32 -5.35 6.87 -6.60
C PRO A 32 -5.53 5.70 -5.63
N PHE A 33 -4.80 5.69 -4.50
CA PHE A 33 -4.81 4.59 -3.55
C PHE A 33 -5.49 4.97 -2.25
N THR A 34 -5.92 3.97 -1.51
CA THR A 34 -6.27 4.10 -0.10
C THR A 34 -5.49 3.04 0.67
N LEU A 35 -4.75 3.48 1.67
CA LEU A 35 -4.03 2.58 2.56
C LEU A 35 -4.89 2.32 3.78
N HIS A 36 -5.14 1.06 4.07
CA HIS A 36 -5.97 0.62 5.18
C HIS A 36 -5.09 0.03 6.28
N ILE A 37 -5.38 0.40 7.53
CA ILE A 37 -4.69 -0.14 8.69
C ILE A 37 -5.74 -0.80 9.59
N ARG A 38 -5.53 -2.07 9.89
CA ARG A 38 -6.48 -2.90 10.66
C ARG A 38 -5.74 -3.67 11.74
N GLN A 39 -6.44 -4.04 12.78
CA GLN A 39 -5.90 -4.89 13.84
C GLN A 39 -6.79 -6.12 14.00
N GLN A 40 -6.13 -7.27 14.15
CA GLN A 40 -6.79 -8.50 14.57
C GLN A 40 -5.95 -9.08 15.69
N GLU A 41 -6.50 -9.07 16.91
CA GLU A 41 -5.78 -9.43 18.12
C GLU A 41 -4.53 -8.55 18.27
N ARG A 42 -3.33 -9.12 18.26
CA ARG A 42 -2.09 -8.35 18.37
C ARG A 42 -1.37 -8.15 17.03
N LEU A 43 -2.00 -8.53 15.94
CA LEU A 43 -1.43 -8.33 14.61
C LEU A 43 -2.02 -7.08 13.98
N VAL A 44 -1.15 -6.26 13.41
CA VAL A 44 -1.53 -5.07 12.64
C VAL A 44 -1.24 -5.34 11.18
N THR A 45 -2.25 -5.14 10.34
CA THR A 45 -2.13 -5.31 8.89
C THR A 45 -2.34 -3.97 8.20
N LEU A 46 -1.44 -3.63 7.29
CA LEU A 46 -1.60 -2.48 6.40
C LEU A 46 -1.77 -3.06 5.00
N PHE A 47 -2.73 -2.52 4.24
CA PHE A 47 -2.91 -3.00 2.88
C PHE A 47 -3.42 -1.91 1.96
N ILE A 48 -3.05 -2.04 0.68
CA ILE A 48 -3.47 -1.14 -0.39
C ILE A 48 -4.03 -2.00 -1.53
N PRO A 49 -5.34 -1.89 -1.83
CA PRO A 49 -5.88 -2.54 -3.01
C PRO A 49 -5.35 -1.86 -4.28
N LEU A 50 -4.84 -2.65 -5.21
CA LEU A 50 -4.24 -2.15 -6.44
C LEU A 50 -5.12 -2.40 -7.67
N GLY A 51 -6.27 -3.05 -7.48
CA GLY A 51 -7.13 -3.43 -8.59
C GLY A 51 -6.58 -4.65 -9.32
N ASP A 52 -6.99 -4.81 -10.57
CA ASP A 52 -6.60 -5.97 -11.39
C ASP A 52 -5.30 -5.64 -12.12
N ILE A 53 -4.18 -5.84 -11.44
CA ILE A 53 -2.85 -5.64 -12.03
C ILE A 53 -2.08 -6.97 -12.03
N GLN A 54 -1.10 -7.06 -12.92
CA GLN A 54 -0.26 -8.26 -13.03
C GLN A 54 1.13 -7.97 -12.46
N ALA A 55 1.19 -7.83 -11.14
CA ALA A 55 2.45 -7.66 -10.45
C ALA A 55 2.98 -9.01 -10.02
N THR A 56 4.23 -9.31 -10.36
CA THR A 56 4.84 -10.61 -10.08
C THR A 56 5.93 -10.56 -9.03
N SER A 57 6.45 -9.37 -8.73
CA SER A 57 7.55 -9.26 -7.78
C SER A 57 7.55 -7.89 -7.12
N LEU A 58 8.22 -7.81 -5.99
CA LEU A 58 8.43 -6.58 -5.23
C LEU A 58 9.90 -6.25 -5.20
N ALA A 59 10.23 -4.96 -5.28
CA ALA A 59 11.55 -4.47 -4.92
C ALA A 59 11.71 -4.52 -3.40
N ASN A 60 12.95 -4.62 -2.93
CA ASN A 60 13.28 -4.52 -1.50
C ASN A 60 12.51 -5.49 -0.62
N MET A 61 12.35 -6.72 -1.08
CA MET A 61 11.59 -7.74 -0.35
C MET A 61 12.23 -8.14 0.98
N ALA A 62 13.51 -7.86 1.14
CA ALA A 62 14.23 -8.20 2.36
C ALA A 62 14.09 -7.16 3.47
N ASP A 63 13.55 -5.98 3.15
CA ASP A 63 13.40 -4.91 4.14
C ASP A 63 12.27 -5.23 5.10
N TRP A 64 12.52 -5.00 6.38
CA TRP A 64 11.51 -5.20 7.41
C TRP A 64 10.80 -3.88 7.72
N PRO A 65 9.46 -3.87 7.94
CA PRO A 65 8.51 -4.97 7.74
C PRO A 65 8.39 -5.35 6.26
N ILE A 66 8.23 -6.65 6.01
CA ILE A 66 8.24 -7.20 4.66
C ILE A 66 6.93 -6.88 3.95
N LEU A 67 7.03 -6.39 2.72
CA LEU A 67 5.88 -6.16 1.84
C LEU A 67 5.54 -7.44 1.10
N GLN A 68 4.26 -7.69 0.88
CA GLN A 68 3.78 -8.89 0.22
C GLN A 68 2.69 -8.54 -0.79
N LEU A 69 2.51 -9.40 -1.78
CA LEU A 69 1.44 -9.29 -2.77
C LEU A 69 0.54 -10.51 -2.66
N SER A 70 -0.77 -10.29 -2.77
CA SER A 70 -1.76 -11.36 -2.78
C SER A 70 -2.88 -10.99 -3.75
N ASN A 71 -3.46 -12.00 -4.40
CA ASN A 71 -4.64 -11.82 -5.22
C ASN A 71 -5.86 -12.28 -4.44
N THR A 72 -6.94 -11.48 -4.52
CA THR A 72 -8.22 -11.86 -3.93
C THR A 72 -9.05 -12.63 -4.95
N ASP A 73 -10.13 -13.24 -4.50
CA ASP A 73 -11.09 -13.93 -5.38
C ASP A 73 -11.77 -12.95 -6.35
N GLU A 74 -11.75 -11.67 -6.04
CA GLU A 74 -12.36 -10.63 -6.89
C GLU A 74 -11.36 -10.07 -7.90
N ARG A 75 -10.25 -10.74 -8.12
CA ARG A 75 -9.17 -10.31 -9.03
C ARG A 75 -8.52 -9.00 -8.61
N THR A 76 -8.56 -8.67 -7.34
CA THR A 76 -7.87 -7.51 -6.83
C THR A 76 -6.52 -7.94 -6.26
N THR A 77 -5.47 -7.27 -6.69
CA THR A 77 -4.15 -7.46 -6.09
C THR A 77 -4.04 -6.57 -4.87
N LEU A 78 -3.60 -7.14 -3.76
CA LEU A 78 -3.35 -6.40 -2.53
C LEU A 78 -1.85 -6.32 -2.29
N LEU A 79 -1.37 -5.12 -2.04
CA LEU A 79 -0.04 -4.91 -1.47
C LEU A 79 -0.24 -4.77 0.04
N TRP A 80 0.45 -5.59 0.83
CA TRP A 80 0.20 -5.60 2.27
C TRP A 80 1.45 -5.91 3.07
N ALA A 81 1.39 -5.55 4.34
CA ALA A 81 2.39 -5.88 5.35
C ALA A 81 1.67 -6.18 6.65
N ARG A 82 2.24 -7.05 7.45
CA ARG A 82 1.66 -7.43 8.74
C ARG A 82 2.77 -7.59 9.76
N GLU A 83 2.53 -7.09 10.95
CA GLU A 83 3.50 -7.23 12.03
C GLU A 83 2.80 -7.22 13.37
N TRP A 84 3.46 -7.79 14.38
CA TRP A 84 2.98 -7.74 15.76
C TRP A 84 2.97 -6.30 16.25
N LEU A 85 1.92 -5.92 16.96
CA LEU A 85 1.79 -4.58 17.51
C LEU A 85 2.99 -4.20 18.37
N ASP A 86 3.53 -5.16 19.12
CA ASP A 86 4.67 -4.93 20.01
C ASP A 86 5.94 -4.48 19.29
N LYS A 87 6.03 -4.79 17.99
CA LYS A 87 7.19 -4.44 17.18
C LYS A 87 7.01 -3.15 16.40
N LEU A 88 5.88 -2.49 16.58
CA LEU A 88 5.56 -1.27 15.82
C LEU A 88 5.63 -0.05 16.73
N ASN A 89 6.05 1.06 16.14
CA ASN A 89 5.98 2.37 16.75
C ASN A 89 5.68 3.38 15.65
N GLN A 90 5.56 4.67 16.04
CA GLN A 90 5.22 5.71 15.07
C GLN A 90 6.23 5.78 13.93
N ASP A 91 7.52 5.75 14.23
CA ASP A 91 8.55 5.90 13.20
C ASP A 91 8.56 4.74 12.21
N ILE A 92 8.41 3.52 12.71
CA ILE A 92 8.32 2.33 11.86
C ILE A 92 7.08 2.39 10.99
N MET A 93 5.95 2.83 11.54
CA MET A 93 4.71 2.95 10.78
C MET A 93 4.81 4.01 9.68
N VAL A 94 5.40 5.15 9.97
CA VAL A 94 5.59 6.21 8.98
C VAL A 94 6.47 5.71 7.84
N ASP A 95 7.56 5.04 8.16
CA ASP A 95 8.45 4.46 7.14
C ASP A 95 7.73 3.40 6.31
N LEU A 96 6.98 2.52 6.96
CA LEU A 96 6.25 1.45 6.29
C LEU A 96 5.19 2.01 5.34
N ILE A 97 4.43 3.00 5.79
CA ILE A 97 3.42 3.67 4.96
C ILE A 97 4.07 4.29 3.73
N SER A 98 5.19 4.98 3.91
CA SER A 98 5.92 5.61 2.81
C SER A 98 6.40 4.58 1.80
N ARG A 99 7.00 3.48 2.27
CA ARG A 99 7.47 2.41 1.39
C ARG A 99 6.32 1.76 0.63
N MET A 100 5.19 1.53 1.29
CA MET A 100 4.03 0.91 0.66
C MET A 100 3.44 1.80 -0.43
N LEU A 101 3.29 3.09 -0.17
CA LEU A 101 2.77 4.02 -1.18
C LEU A 101 3.71 4.14 -2.36
N HIS A 102 5.01 4.20 -2.12
CA HIS A 102 6.01 4.25 -3.19
C HIS A 102 5.96 2.97 -4.03
N GLN A 103 5.89 1.81 -3.38
CA GLN A 103 5.84 0.53 -4.08
C GLN A 103 4.53 0.35 -4.85
N ALA A 104 3.41 0.80 -4.28
CA ALA A 104 2.12 0.75 -4.97
C ALA A 104 2.17 1.54 -6.27
N GLN A 105 2.74 2.74 -6.24
CA GLN A 105 2.88 3.57 -7.43
C GLN A 105 3.77 2.89 -8.47
N ALA A 106 4.89 2.31 -8.06
CA ALA A 106 5.79 1.61 -8.95
C ALA A 106 5.11 0.40 -9.61
N LEU A 107 4.34 -0.36 -8.86
CA LEU A 107 3.62 -1.53 -9.38
C LEU A 107 2.56 -1.13 -10.38
N MET A 108 1.85 -0.03 -10.14
CA MET A 108 0.85 0.47 -11.08
C MET A 108 1.48 0.92 -12.38
N LEU A 109 2.63 1.58 -12.32
CA LEU A 109 3.35 2.01 -13.52
C LEU A 109 3.86 0.81 -14.31
N ASP A 110 4.39 -0.20 -13.63
CA ASP A 110 4.93 -1.40 -14.28
C ASP A 110 3.85 -2.24 -14.95
N SER A 111 2.61 -2.20 -14.42
CA SER A 111 1.52 -3.00 -14.96
C SER A 111 0.74 -2.30 -16.06
N GLN A 112 1.02 -1.02 -16.32
CA GLN A 112 0.35 -0.30 -17.39
C GLN A 112 0.82 -0.82 -18.75
N PRO A 113 -0.10 -1.03 -19.71
CA PRO A 113 0.33 -1.40 -21.05
C PRO A 113 1.17 -0.27 -21.64
N SER A 114 2.28 -0.63 -22.28
CA SER A 114 3.11 0.34 -22.98
C SER A 114 2.41 0.75 -24.27
N THR A 115 1.83 1.83 -24.25
CA THR A 115 1.08 2.35 -25.40
C THR A 115 1.88 3.41 -26.10
N THR A 116 1.63 3.02 -25.59
CA THR A 116 1.96 3.59 -25.72
C THR A 116 2.61 3.79 -26.32
N LEU A 117 2.38 3.76 -26.41
CA LEU A 117 2.96 3.86 -26.91
C LEU A 117 3.04 3.70 -27.64
N SER A 118 2.69 3.71 -27.65
CA SER A 118 2.83 3.51 -28.29
C SER A 118 2.59 3.38 -28.89
N ASP A 119 2.09 3.59 -29.08
CA ASP A 119 2.19 3.50 -29.68
C ASP A 119 2.42 3.44 -30.18
N ASN A 120 2.10 3.75 -30.41
CA ASN A 120 2.67 3.61 -31.02
C ASN A 120 2.99 3.20 -31.45
N ARG A 121 2.55 3.26 -31.69
CA ARG A 121 3.04 2.93 -32.15
C ARG A 121 3.04 2.59 -32.46
N HIS A 122 2.31 2.57 -33.02
CA HIS A 122 2.58 2.32 -33.38
C HIS A 122 2.93 2.34 -33.57
N SER A 123 2.53 2.42 -33.55
CA SER A 123 3.16 2.40 -33.81
C SER A 123 3.71 2.36 -34.03
N ALA A 124 3.33 2.40 -34.37
CA ALA A 124 4.10 2.32 -34.65
C ALA A 124 4.49 2.17 -34.77
N ALA A 125 4.06 2.13 -35.12
CA ALA A 125 4.62 1.95 -35.15
C ALA A 125 4.78 1.77 -35.04
N LEU A 126 3.92 1.70 -35.81
CA LEU A 126 4.17 1.66 -35.58
C LEU A 126 4.51 1.49 -35.32
N HIS A 127 4.20 1.59 -35.74
CA HIS A 127 4.58 1.52 -35.31
C HIS A 127 5.09 1.51 -35.03
N GLY A 128 4.89 1.29 -35.02
CA GLY A 128 5.53 1.45 -34.53
C GLY A 128 5.78 1.62 -34.53
#